data_dd27ff0542f0937723c461cecfc48dcc
#
_entry.id   dd27ff0542f0937723c461cecfc48dcc
#
_cell.length_a   1.000
_cell.length_b   1.000
_cell.length_c   1.000
_cell.angle_alpha   90.00
_cell.angle_beta   90.00
_cell.angle_gamma   90.00
#
_symmetry.space_group_name_H-M   'P 1'
#
loop_
_entity.id
_entity.type
_entity.pdbx_description
1 polymer ?
#
loop_
_entity_poly.entity_id
_entity_poly.type
_entity_poly.pdbx_seq_one_letter_code
_entity_poly.pdbx_strand_id
1 'polypeptide(L)'
;MKKYIFASILACSLSFAANAQKITLGSCVTHDGAQYKVQLQAGKPHGKGSALFENGDTYEGEYVKGKRQGEGIYTFSDGEKYDGEWFQDQQHGYGTFWFINNNKYVGMWYRDYQQGHGVMYYYNGDKYDGYWQQDKRQGKGKYTFAGGAYYEGNWKDDQKSGKGFFAWGDGTTYDGMWLNNQRSGKGVNKYADGDVYTGEWLNDIQNGKGIYRFQNGDVYEGDYVQGERTGMGIFRYKNGDKYTGHFLEGDKDGQGTFAWKNGDIYVGQWKKNNQNGHGKLTKRNGDVYEGTFKNGMMDGQVIIHYANGAKFKGIYRNGKRNGAAIEETKDGIRFEGTYANDNRDGNFVEKDRNGKVTARGHYEHGRRYVDK
;
A
#
# COMPACT_ATOMS: atom_id res chain seq x y z
N MET A 1 -21.27 -20.07 -15.19
CA MET A 1 -22.73 -20.24 -15.47
C MET A 1 -23.22 -21.35 -14.56
N LYS A 2 -24.22 -21.06 -13.70
CA LYS A 2 -24.82 -22.13 -12.91
C LYS A 2 -25.61 -23.07 -13.81
N LYS A 3 -25.28 -24.35 -13.73
CA LYS A 3 -26.13 -25.39 -14.29
C LYS A 3 -27.17 -25.74 -13.24
N TYR A 4 -28.41 -25.35 -13.50
CA TYR A 4 -29.52 -25.75 -12.64
C TYR A 4 -29.83 -27.23 -12.93
N ILE A 5 -29.76 -28.05 -11.90
CA ILE A 5 -30.16 -29.43 -11.94
C ILE A 5 -31.70 -29.43 -11.81
N PHE A 6 -32.39 -29.48 -12.94
CA PHE A 6 -33.86 -29.54 -12.93
C PHE A 6 -34.35 -30.83 -12.26
N ALA A 7 -35.16 -30.68 -11.23
CA ALA A 7 -35.88 -31.79 -10.65
C ALA A 7 -37.06 -32.16 -11.56
N SER A 8 -36.93 -33.25 -12.27
CA SER A 8 -38.06 -33.77 -13.04
C SER A 8 -39.16 -34.27 -12.08
N ILE A 9 -40.41 -33.83 -12.31
CA ILE A 9 -41.56 -34.34 -11.54
C ILE A 9 -41.79 -35.80 -11.95
N LEU A 10 -41.47 -36.72 -11.03
CA LEU A 10 -41.49 -38.13 -11.25
C LEU A 10 -42.90 -38.66 -11.23
N ALA A 11 -43.45 -39.06 -12.39
CA ALA A 11 -44.61 -39.93 -12.49
C ALA A 11 -44.15 -41.25 -13.11
N CYS A 12 -43.68 -42.22 -12.31
CA CYS A 12 -43.49 -43.58 -12.78
C CYS A 12 -44.87 -44.23 -12.93
N SER A 13 -45.27 -44.51 -14.17
CA SER A 13 -46.46 -45.34 -14.44
C SER A 13 -46.11 -46.79 -14.26
N LEU A 14 -46.31 -47.31 -13.04
CA LEU A 14 -46.32 -48.77 -12.76
C LEU A 14 -47.73 -49.12 -12.33
N SER A 15 -48.37 -49.95 -13.17
CA SER A 15 -49.58 -50.66 -12.78
C SER A 15 -49.25 -51.72 -11.76
N PHE A 16 -49.41 -51.41 -10.46
CA PHE A 16 -49.39 -52.38 -9.34
C PHE A 16 -50.40 -52.06 -8.27
N ALA A 17 -51.10 -53.11 -7.85
CA ALA A 17 -52.11 -53.13 -6.80
C ALA A 17 -51.54 -52.66 -5.44
N ALA A 18 -52.37 -51.99 -4.69
CA ALA A 18 -52.12 -51.46 -3.36
C ALA A 18 -51.55 -52.53 -2.41
N ASN A 19 -50.30 -52.35 -1.94
CA ASN A 19 -49.84 -52.73 -0.62
C ASN A 19 -48.69 -51.81 -0.20
N ALA A 20 -48.96 -50.93 0.72
CA ALA A 20 -47.99 -50.05 1.35
C ALA A 20 -46.92 -50.87 2.05
N GLN A 21 -45.64 -50.63 1.69
CA GLN A 21 -44.38 -51.13 2.32
C GLN A 21 -43.56 -52.17 1.56
N LYS A 22 -43.79 -52.52 0.32
CA LYS A 22 -42.87 -53.40 -0.40
C LYS A 22 -41.80 -52.59 -1.10
N ILE A 23 -40.52 -52.64 -0.64
CA ILE A 23 -39.37 -52.15 -1.38
C ILE A 23 -39.08 -53.17 -2.48
N THR A 24 -39.12 -52.79 -3.75
CA THR A 24 -38.82 -53.63 -4.89
C THR A 24 -37.67 -53.05 -5.67
N LEU A 25 -36.70 -53.90 -6.13
CA LEU A 25 -35.74 -53.52 -7.14
C LEU A 25 -36.48 -53.39 -8.47
N GLY A 26 -36.37 -52.22 -9.10
CA GLY A 26 -37.04 -51.97 -10.35
C GLY A 26 -36.19 -51.09 -11.30
N SER A 27 -36.47 -51.20 -12.58
CA SER A 27 -36.08 -50.19 -13.57
C SER A 27 -37.35 -49.45 -13.98
N CYS A 28 -37.29 -48.14 -14.06
CA CYS A 28 -38.37 -47.35 -14.62
C CYS A 28 -37.81 -46.27 -15.57
N VAL A 29 -38.62 -45.96 -16.59
CA VAL A 29 -38.37 -44.86 -17.49
C VAL A 29 -39.42 -43.82 -17.18
N THR A 30 -39.01 -42.58 -16.92
CA THR A 30 -39.90 -41.48 -16.65
C THR A 30 -40.46 -40.88 -17.96
N HIS A 31 -41.49 -40.06 -17.86
CA HIS A 31 -42.07 -39.39 -19.01
C HIS A 31 -41.08 -38.49 -19.77
N ASP A 32 -40.07 -37.98 -19.08
CA ASP A 32 -38.95 -37.17 -19.57
C ASP A 32 -37.73 -38.02 -20.03
N GLY A 33 -37.92 -39.34 -20.25
CA GLY A 33 -36.92 -40.25 -20.80
C GLY A 33 -35.83 -40.71 -19.85
N ALA A 34 -35.80 -40.27 -18.59
CA ALA A 34 -34.80 -40.70 -17.61
C ALA A 34 -34.97 -42.17 -17.24
N GLN A 35 -33.85 -42.93 -17.26
CA GLN A 35 -33.80 -44.37 -16.92
C GLN A 35 -33.25 -44.55 -15.52
N TYR A 36 -34.03 -45.22 -14.65
CA TYR A 36 -33.64 -45.52 -13.26
C TYR A 36 -33.41 -47.00 -13.00
N LYS A 37 -32.36 -47.33 -12.27
CA LYS A 37 -32.14 -48.63 -11.64
C LYS A 37 -32.04 -48.40 -10.14
N VAL A 38 -33.16 -48.55 -9.43
CA VAL A 38 -33.27 -48.12 -8.03
C VAL A 38 -34.33 -48.91 -7.32
N GLN A 39 -34.22 -48.99 -5.97
CA GLN A 39 -35.30 -49.45 -5.15
C GLN A 39 -36.51 -48.53 -5.27
N LEU A 40 -37.70 -49.10 -5.35
CA LEU A 40 -38.93 -48.32 -5.43
C LEU A 40 -39.75 -48.50 -4.13
N GLN A 41 -40.25 -47.43 -3.58
CA GLN A 41 -41.21 -47.37 -2.50
C GLN A 41 -42.42 -46.56 -2.95
N ALA A 42 -43.58 -47.13 -2.94
CA ALA A 42 -44.80 -46.53 -3.47
C ALA A 42 -44.63 -45.93 -4.87
N GLY A 43 -43.93 -46.65 -5.76
CA GLY A 43 -43.68 -46.23 -7.15
C GLY A 43 -42.67 -45.11 -7.33
N LYS A 44 -41.95 -44.70 -6.29
CA LYS A 44 -40.94 -43.64 -6.34
C LYS A 44 -39.56 -44.19 -5.98
N PRO A 45 -38.47 -43.69 -6.57
CA PRO A 45 -37.13 -44.04 -6.17
C PRO A 45 -36.92 -43.85 -4.67
N HIS A 46 -36.34 -44.88 -4.03
CA HIS A 46 -36.06 -44.91 -2.62
C HIS A 46 -34.86 -45.82 -2.35
N GLY A 47 -33.98 -45.44 -1.38
CA GLY A 47 -32.76 -46.16 -1.15
C GLY A 47 -31.68 -45.88 -2.24
N LYS A 48 -30.71 -46.79 -2.37
CA LYS A 48 -29.61 -46.64 -3.31
C LYS A 48 -30.00 -47.01 -4.73
N GLY A 49 -29.48 -46.25 -5.71
CA GLY A 49 -29.73 -46.52 -7.11
C GLY A 49 -29.00 -45.61 -8.06
N SER A 50 -29.19 -45.83 -9.35
CA SER A 50 -28.61 -44.97 -10.40
C SER A 50 -29.69 -44.48 -11.36
N ALA A 51 -29.40 -43.34 -11.99
CA ALA A 51 -30.21 -42.76 -13.05
C ALA A 51 -29.32 -42.35 -14.24
N LEU A 52 -29.85 -42.51 -15.46
CA LEU A 52 -29.35 -41.91 -16.69
C LEU A 52 -30.44 -40.96 -17.19
N PHE A 53 -30.13 -39.67 -17.28
CA PHE A 53 -31.06 -38.65 -17.74
C PHE A 53 -31.01 -38.50 -19.26
N GLU A 54 -32.06 -37.93 -19.86
CA GLU A 54 -32.18 -37.77 -21.32
C GLU A 54 -31.04 -36.92 -21.91
N ASN A 55 -30.56 -35.90 -21.14
CA ASN A 55 -29.45 -35.04 -21.54
C ASN A 55 -28.06 -35.71 -21.42
N GLY A 56 -28.01 -37.00 -21.06
CA GLY A 56 -26.77 -37.77 -20.88
C GLY A 56 -26.12 -37.63 -19.50
N ASP A 57 -26.68 -36.85 -18.60
CA ASP A 57 -26.20 -36.79 -17.21
C ASP A 57 -26.45 -38.13 -16.50
N THR A 58 -25.65 -38.43 -15.48
CA THR A 58 -25.85 -39.62 -14.65
C THR A 58 -25.85 -39.27 -13.19
N TYR A 59 -26.58 -40.05 -12.38
CA TYR A 59 -26.53 -40.00 -10.95
C TYR A 59 -26.41 -41.41 -10.36
N GLU A 60 -25.57 -41.57 -9.36
CA GLU A 60 -25.47 -42.77 -8.55
C GLU A 60 -25.46 -42.35 -7.06
N GLY A 61 -26.45 -42.79 -6.29
CA GLY A 61 -26.58 -42.39 -4.93
C GLY A 61 -27.88 -42.74 -4.26
N GLU A 62 -28.22 -42.05 -3.23
CA GLU A 62 -29.39 -42.31 -2.39
C GLU A 62 -30.61 -41.46 -2.83
N TYR A 63 -31.79 -42.08 -2.68
CA TYR A 63 -33.06 -41.46 -2.97
C TYR A 63 -34.01 -41.59 -1.76
N VAL A 64 -34.78 -40.56 -1.50
CA VAL A 64 -35.92 -40.58 -0.56
C VAL A 64 -37.13 -39.95 -1.23
N LYS A 65 -38.19 -40.79 -1.37
CA LYS A 65 -39.48 -40.38 -1.99
C LYS A 65 -39.32 -39.73 -3.36
N GLY A 66 -38.40 -40.26 -4.20
CA GLY A 66 -38.16 -39.82 -5.57
C GLY A 66 -37.16 -38.68 -5.70
N LYS A 67 -36.56 -38.18 -4.61
CA LYS A 67 -35.57 -37.11 -4.62
C LYS A 67 -34.22 -37.61 -4.21
N ARG A 68 -33.13 -37.09 -4.82
CA ARG A 68 -31.76 -37.34 -4.39
C ARG A 68 -31.60 -36.83 -2.96
N GLN A 69 -31.06 -37.67 -2.12
CA GLN A 69 -30.90 -37.45 -0.68
C GLN A 69 -29.70 -38.24 -0.16
N GLY A 70 -29.00 -37.77 0.88
CA GLY A 70 -27.83 -38.46 1.37
C GLY A 70 -26.63 -38.36 0.45
N GLU A 71 -25.80 -39.40 0.37
CA GLU A 71 -24.59 -39.43 -0.47
C GLU A 71 -24.90 -39.78 -1.92
N GLY A 72 -24.23 -39.09 -2.85
CA GLY A 72 -24.37 -39.43 -4.27
C GLY A 72 -23.44 -38.66 -5.18
N ILE A 73 -23.21 -39.32 -6.35
CA ILE A 73 -22.37 -38.82 -7.44
C ILE A 73 -23.24 -38.40 -8.59
N TYR A 74 -23.11 -37.16 -9.02
CA TYR A 74 -23.72 -36.64 -10.23
C TYR A 74 -22.63 -36.30 -11.26
N THR A 75 -22.72 -36.91 -12.44
CA THR A 75 -21.82 -36.62 -13.56
C THR A 75 -22.62 -35.96 -14.66
N PHE A 76 -22.24 -34.76 -15.02
CA PHE A 76 -22.80 -34.00 -16.12
C PHE A 76 -22.29 -34.55 -17.46
N SER A 77 -23.09 -34.45 -18.51
CA SER A 77 -22.75 -34.96 -19.87
C SER A 77 -21.54 -34.26 -20.48
N ASP A 78 -21.17 -33.05 -19.98
CA ASP A 78 -19.96 -32.31 -20.39
C ASP A 78 -18.71 -32.70 -19.59
N GLY A 79 -18.83 -33.62 -18.61
CA GLY A 79 -17.72 -34.14 -17.82
C GLY A 79 -17.53 -33.46 -16.46
N GLU A 80 -18.30 -32.43 -16.13
CA GLU A 80 -18.32 -31.93 -14.76
C GLU A 80 -18.85 -33.00 -13.80
N LYS A 81 -18.44 -32.97 -12.53
CA LYS A 81 -18.83 -33.97 -11.54
C LYS A 81 -19.03 -33.38 -10.19
N TYR A 82 -20.10 -33.76 -9.50
CA TYR A 82 -20.29 -33.53 -8.07
C TYR A 82 -20.31 -34.89 -7.34
N ASP A 83 -19.60 -34.97 -6.22
CA ASP A 83 -19.55 -36.13 -5.36
C ASP A 83 -19.71 -35.63 -3.93
N GLY A 84 -20.84 -35.93 -3.28
CA GLY A 84 -21.13 -35.39 -1.95
C GLY A 84 -22.59 -35.57 -1.53
N GLU A 85 -22.94 -34.82 -0.51
CA GLU A 85 -24.25 -34.89 0.11
C GLU A 85 -25.33 -34.18 -0.74
N TRP A 86 -26.53 -34.74 -0.71
CA TRP A 86 -27.73 -34.24 -1.40
C TRP A 86 -28.87 -34.03 -0.43
N PHE A 87 -29.64 -32.97 -0.61
CA PHE A 87 -30.87 -32.73 0.11
C PHE A 87 -31.97 -32.23 -0.86
N GLN A 88 -33.04 -33.04 -1.02
CA GLN A 88 -34.19 -32.70 -1.85
C GLN A 88 -33.78 -32.27 -3.29
N ASP A 89 -32.94 -33.06 -3.97
CA ASP A 89 -32.40 -32.84 -5.29
C ASP A 89 -31.35 -31.75 -5.45
N GLN A 90 -30.93 -31.13 -4.36
CA GLN A 90 -29.93 -30.07 -4.33
C GLN A 90 -28.61 -30.52 -3.70
N GLN A 91 -27.48 -30.05 -4.20
CA GLN A 91 -26.19 -30.21 -3.55
C GLN A 91 -26.24 -29.57 -2.16
N HIS A 92 -25.82 -30.34 -1.16
CA HIS A 92 -25.92 -29.93 0.23
C HIS A 92 -24.76 -30.51 1.04
N GLY A 93 -24.59 -30.07 2.31
CA GLY A 93 -23.59 -30.65 3.18
C GLY A 93 -22.16 -30.55 2.63
N TYR A 94 -21.38 -31.60 2.80
CA TYR A 94 -20.00 -31.64 2.33
C TYR A 94 -19.91 -32.33 0.97
N GLY A 95 -19.13 -31.78 0.03
CA GLY A 95 -18.99 -32.37 -1.31
C GLY A 95 -17.82 -31.80 -2.10
N THR A 96 -17.47 -32.53 -3.15
CA THR A 96 -16.43 -32.16 -4.11
C THR A 96 -17.07 -31.92 -5.48
N PHE A 97 -16.72 -30.81 -6.10
CA PHE A 97 -17.10 -30.50 -7.47
C PHE A 97 -15.87 -30.38 -8.36
N TRP A 98 -15.84 -31.13 -9.45
CA TRP A 98 -14.83 -31.00 -10.50
C TRP A 98 -15.45 -30.27 -11.69
N PHE A 99 -14.86 -29.13 -12.03
CA PHE A 99 -15.32 -28.29 -13.13
C PHE A 99 -14.66 -28.69 -14.44
N ILE A 100 -15.30 -28.41 -15.55
CA ILE A 100 -14.79 -28.71 -16.89
C ILE A 100 -13.44 -28.05 -17.19
N ASN A 101 -13.15 -26.91 -16.55
CA ASN A 101 -11.88 -26.20 -16.69
C ASN A 101 -10.77 -26.74 -15.79
N ASN A 102 -10.92 -27.96 -15.23
CA ASN A 102 -10.02 -28.62 -14.30
C ASN A 102 -9.87 -27.91 -12.92
N ASN A 103 -10.73 -26.98 -12.59
CA ASN A 103 -10.82 -26.50 -11.22
C ASN A 103 -11.50 -27.56 -10.35
N LYS A 104 -11.20 -27.56 -9.05
CA LYS A 104 -11.84 -28.46 -8.10
C LYS A 104 -12.21 -27.69 -6.82
N TYR A 105 -13.47 -27.76 -6.42
CA TYR A 105 -13.94 -27.29 -5.13
C TYR A 105 -14.18 -28.45 -4.18
N VAL A 106 -13.73 -28.30 -2.94
CA VAL A 106 -13.96 -29.25 -1.86
C VAL A 106 -14.46 -28.47 -0.64
N GLY A 107 -15.69 -28.69 -0.21
CA GLY A 107 -16.22 -27.91 0.92
C GLY A 107 -17.71 -28.05 1.10
N MET A 108 -18.25 -27.10 1.86
CA MET A 108 -19.66 -27.06 2.20
C MET A 108 -20.52 -26.50 1.07
N TRP A 109 -21.69 -27.09 0.92
CA TRP A 109 -22.72 -26.73 -0.04
C TRP A 109 -24.05 -26.46 0.66
N TYR A 110 -24.79 -25.52 0.18
CA TYR A 110 -26.14 -25.25 0.61
C TYR A 110 -27.01 -24.84 -0.58
N ARG A 111 -27.99 -25.71 -0.93
CA ARG A 111 -28.94 -25.50 -2.02
C ARG A 111 -28.23 -25.10 -3.33
N ASP A 112 -27.32 -25.96 -3.80
CA ASP A 112 -26.53 -25.83 -5.02
C ASP A 112 -25.52 -24.65 -5.02
N TYR A 113 -25.29 -24.01 -3.86
CA TYR A 113 -24.29 -22.95 -3.71
C TYR A 113 -23.12 -23.41 -2.85
N GLN A 114 -21.92 -23.01 -3.21
CA GLN A 114 -20.78 -23.05 -2.32
C GLN A 114 -21.07 -22.15 -1.12
N GLN A 115 -21.02 -22.71 0.06
CA GLN A 115 -21.43 -22.04 1.30
C GLN A 115 -20.56 -22.51 2.46
N GLY A 116 -20.26 -21.63 3.43
CA GLY A 116 -19.43 -22.03 4.57
C GLY A 116 -17.96 -22.19 4.19
N HIS A 117 -17.24 -23.08 4.85
CA HIS A 117 -15.81 -23.31 4.59
C HIS A 117 -15.61 -24.25 3.40
N GLY A 118 -14.66 -23.90 2.51
CA GLY A 118 -14.30 -24.74 1.37
C GLY A 118 -12.99 -24.33 0.72
N VAL A 119 -12.44 -25.26 -0.04
CA VAL A 119 -11.17 -25.09 -0.74
C VAL A 119 -11.40 -25.17 -2.23
N MET A 120 -10.98 -24.14 -2.97
CA MET A 120 -10.93 -24.12 -4.42
C MET A 120 -9.49 -24.37 -4.88
N TYR A 121 -9.29 -25.37 -5.69
CA TYR A 121 -8.05 -25.62 -6.44
C TYR A 121 -8.25 -25.18 -7.87
N TYR A 122 -7.45 -24.25 -8.33
CA TYR A 122 -7.51 -23.73 -9.69
C TYR A 122 -6.56 -24.50 -10.62
N TYR A 123 -6.91 -24.64 -11.89
CA TYR A 123 -6.12 -25.36 -12.89
C TYR A 123 -4.70 -24.78 -13.08
N ASN A 124 -4.52 -23.48 -12.80
CA ASN A 124 -3.23 -22.79 -12.89
C ASN A 124 -2.33 -23.02 -11.68
N GLY A 125 -2.76 -23.86 -10.70
CA GLY A 125 -2.02 -24.16 -9.47
C GLY A 125 -2.31 -23.22 -8.30
N ASP A 126 -3.14 -22.20 -8.48
CA ASP A 126 -3.60 -21.35 -7.36
C ASP A 126 -4.53 -22.15 -6.43
N LYS A 127 -4.63 -21.71 -5.20
CA LYS A 127 -5.51 -22.28 -4.19
C LYS A 127 -6.21 -21.19 -3.40
N TYR A 128 -7.50 -21.31 -3.19
CA TYR A 128 -8.22 -20.54 -2.16
C TYR A 128 -8.73 -21.49 -1.08
N ASP A 129 -8.51 -21.13 0.18
CA ASP A 129 -8.91 -21.87 1.37
C ASP A 129 -9.60 -20.90 2.32
N GLY A 130 -10.92 -20.97 2.47
CA GLY A 130 -11.65 -19.98 3.21
C GLY A 130 -13.16 -20.11 3.13
N TYR A 131 -13.83 -19.05 3.55
CA TYR A 131 -15.28 -19.01 3.61
C TYR A 131 -15.91 -18.56 2.30
N TRP A 132 -17.07 -19.13 2.02
CA TRP A 132 -17.89 -18.91 0.84
C TRP A 132 -19.32 -18.54 1.23
N GLN A 133 -19.94 -17.69 0.45
CA GLN A 133 -21.36 -17.38 0.53
C GLN A 133 -21.92 -17.19 -0.88
N GLN A 134 -22.90 -18.04 -1.25
CA GLN A 134 -23.52 -17.99 -2.58
C GLN A 134 -22.49 -17.96 -3.73
N ASP A 135 -21.55 -18.92 -3.75
CA ASP A 135 -20.46 -19.09 -4.70
C ASP A 135 -19.40 -18.00 -4.72
N LYS A 136 -19.45 -17.05 -3.77
CA LYS A 136 -18.46 -15.98 -3.66
C LYS A 136 -17.60 -16.16 -2.42
N ARG A 137 -16.32 -15.82 -2.52
CA ARG A 137 -15.41 -15.74 -1.38
C ARG A 137 -15.90 -14.65 -0.44
N GLN A 138 -16.06 -15.01 0.82
CA GLN A 138 -16.61 -14.14 1.85
C GLN A 138 -15.94 -14.42 3.19
N GLY A 139 -15.82 -13.41 4.08
CA GLY A 139 -15.22 -13.60 5.39
C GLY A 139 -13.73 -13.87 5.32
N LYS A 140 -13.20 -14.72 6.18
CA LYS A 140 -11.77 -15.04 6.23
C LYS A 140 -11.38 -16.09 5.19
N GLY A 141 -10.21 -15.90 4.57
CA GLY A 141 -9.67 -16.88 3.64
C GLY A 141 -8.25 -16.55 3.20
N LYS A 142 -7.56 -17.61 2.76
CA LYS A 142 -6.21 -17.55 2.23
C LYS A 142 -6.22 -17.90 0.74
N TYR A 143 -5.72 -16.99 -0.08
CA TYR A 143 -5.45 -17.23 -1.49
C TYR A 143 -3.94 -17.40 -1.70
N THR A 144 -3.53 -18.55 -2.17
CA THR A 144 -2.14 -18.86 -2.48
C THR A 144 -1.98 -18.93 -3.99
N PHE A 145 -1.10 -18.14 -4.54
CA PHE A 145 -0.75 -18.17 -5.95
C PHE A 145 0.26 -19.28 -6.23
N ALA A 146 0.23 -19.88 -7.41
CA ALA A 146 1.16 -20.95 -7.80
C ALA A 146 2.64 -20.56 -7.64
N GLY A 147 2.96 -19.27 -7.82
CA GLY A 147 4.30 -18.71 -7.62
C GLY A 147 4.72 -18.48 -6.17
N GLY A 148 3.92 -18.91 -5.17
CA GLY A 148 4.24 -18.84 -3.74
C GLY A 148 3.81 -17.55 -3.05
N ALA A 149 3.42 -16.50 -3.77
CA ALA A 149 2.78 -15.34 -3.19
C ALA A 149 1.45 -15.75 -2.53
N TYR A 150 1.01 -15.01 -1.49
CA TYR A 150 -0.30 -15.29 -0.91
C TYR A 150 -0.94 -14.05 -0.28
N TYR A 151 -2.27 -14.07 -0.25
CA TYR A 151 -3.09 -13.17 0.55
C TYR A 151 -3.80 -13.97 1.64
N GLU A 152 -3.78 -13.47 2.86
CA GLU A 152 -4.54 -14.03 3.98
C GLU A 152 -5.27 -12.90 4.70
N GLY A 153 -6.60 -12.93 4.69
CA GLY A 153 -7.39 -11.82 5.22
C GLY A 153 -8.87 -11.96 4.97
N ASN A 154 -9.54 -10.82 5.03
CA ASN A 154 -10.97 -10.76 4.81
C ASN A 154 -11.33 -10.59 3.33
N TRP A 155 -12.43 -11.21 2.95
CA TRP A 155 -13.02 -11.21 1.62
C TRP A 155 -14.45 -10.72 1.68
N LYS A 156 -14.87 -10.00 0.68
CA LYS A 156 -16.25 -9.59 0.47
C LYS A 156 -16.56 -9.63 -1.02
N ASP A 157 -17.57 -10.43 -1.42
CA ASP A 157 -17.99 -10.58 -2.82
C ASP A 157 -16.82 -10.80 -3.78
N ASP A 158 -15.94 -11.81 -3.48
CA ASP A 158 -14.74 -12.16 -4.22
C ASP A 158 -13.60 -11.14 -4.21
N GLN A 159 -13.72 -10.07 -3.45
CA GLN A 159 -12.71 -9.04 -3.35
C GLN A 159 -12.02 -9.02 -1.98
N LYS A 160 -10.71 -8.75 -1.96
CA LYS A 160 -9.98 -8.45 -0.72
C LYS A 160 -10.59 -7.21 -0.08
N SER A 161 -11.00 -7.30 1.20
CA SER A 161 -11.69 -6.23 1.90
C SER A 161 -11.42 -6.31 3.41
N GLY A 162 -11.31 -5.15 4.07
CA GLY A 162 -10.99 -5.12 5.49
C GLY A 162 -9.52 -5.50 5.77
N LYS A 163 -9.24 -6.06 6.95
CA LYS A 163 -7.86 -6.38 7.35
C LYS A 163 -7.35 -7.61 6.59
N GLY A 164 -6.11 -7.52 6.08
CA GLY A 164 -5.44 -8.62 5.40
C GLY A 164 -3.95 -8.43 5.25
N PHE A 165 -3.27 -9.56 5.13
CA PHE A 165 -1.83 -9.66 4.90
C PHE A 165 -1.58 -10.19 3.49
N PHE A 166 -0.67 -9.56 2.75
CA PHE A 166 -0.19 -10.03 1.46
C PHE A 166 1.33 -10.22 1.51
N ALA A 167 1.81 -11.36 1.06
CA ALA A 167 3.22 -11.62 0.82
C ALA A 167 3.44 -11.83 -0.67
N TRP A 168 4.28 -11.01 -1.26
CA TRP A 168 4.72 -11.18 -2.65
C TRP A 168 5.89 -12.16 -2.72
N GLY A 169 6.10 -12.78 -3.85
CA GLY A 169 7.18 -13.74 -4.05
C GLY A 169 8.60 -13.17 -4.01
N ASP A 170 8.72 -11.84 -4.07
CA ASP A 170 10.00 -11.11 -4.00
C ASP A 170 10.45 -10.79 -2.56
N GLY A 171 9.65 -11.15 -1.54
CA GLY A 171 9.89 -10.85 -0.14
C GLY A 171 9.20 -9.57 0.36
N THR A 172 8.57 -8.80 -0.52
CA THR A 172 7.72 -7.67 -0.13
C THR A 172 6.50 -8.18 0.63
N THR A 173 6.09 -7.46 1.68
CA THR A 173 4.88 -7.79 2.44
C THR A 173 4.04 -6.54 2.74
N TYR A 174 2.73 -6.72 2.83
CA TYR A 174 1.81 -5.70 3.31
C TYR A 174 0.87 -6.28 4.37
N ASP A 175 0.78 -5.61 5.51
CA ASP A 175 -0.20 -5.89 6.57
C ASP A 175 -1.05 -4.64 6.80
N GLY A 176 -2.31 -4.67 6.44
CA GLY A 176 -3.15 -3.48 6.52
C GLY A 176 -4.56 -3.67 6.01
N MET A 177 -5.19 -2.53 5.74
CA MET A 177 -6.57 -2.49 5.27
C MET A 177 -6.65 -2.57 3.75
N TRP A 178 -7.70 -3.24 3.28
CA TRP A 178 -8.01 -3.49 1.87
C TRP A 178 -9.43 -3.01 1.56
N LEU A 179 -9.62 -2.50 0.37
CA LEU A 179 -10.93 -2.17 -0.17
C LEU A 179 -10.94 -2.49 -1.67
N ASN A 180 -11.88 -3.33 -2.12
CA ASN A 180 -12.05 -3.70 -3.53
C ASN A 180 -10.71 -4.14 -4.18
N ASN A 181 -9.99 -5.07 -3.52
CA ASN A 181 -8.69 -5.60 -3.93
C ASN A 181 -7.49 -4.65 -3.82
N GLN A 182 -7.67 -3.39 -3.43
CA GLN A 182 -6.63 -2.38 -3.31
C GLN A 182 -6.28 -2.09 -1.85
N ARG A 183 -5.01 -1.75 -1.57
CA ARG A 183 -4.59 -1.25 -0.26
C ARG A 183 -5.28 0.09 -0.01
N SER A 184 -5.94 0.21 1.14
CA SER A 184 -6.72 1.40 1.50
C SER A 184 -6.77 1.56 3.02
N GLY A 185 -6.69 2.80 3.53
CA GLY A 185 -6.60 3.03 4.97
C GLY A 185 -5.21 2.72 5.53
N LYS A 186 -5.12 2.34 6.81
CA LYS A 186 -3.82 2.16 7.49
C LYS A 186 -3.20 0.80 7.16
N GLY A 187 -1.87 0.80 6.95
CA GLY A 187 -1.11 -0.42 6.71
C GLY A 187 0.40 -0.23 6.79
N VAL A 188 1.09 -1.35 6.87
CA VAL A 188 2.55 -1.44 6.88
C VAL A 188 2.99 -2.21 5.65
N ASN A 189 3.80 -1.59 4.81
CA ASN A 189 4.48 -2.26 3.70
C ASN A 189 5.97 -2.40 4.03
N LYS A 190 6.46 -3.62 3.98
CA LYS A 190 7.90 -3.92 4.03
C LYS A 190 8.33 -4.29 2.64
N TYR A 191 9.26 -3.54 2.08
CA TYR A 191 9.81 -3.77 0.75
C TYR A 191 10.93 -4.79 0.78
N ALA A 192 11.18 -5.45 -0.33
CA ALA A 192 12.23 -6.46 -0.48
C ALA A 192 13.64 -5.93 -0.21
N ASP A 193 13.87 -4.65 -0.48
CA ASP A 193 15.15 -3.95 -0.22
C ASP A 193 15.37 -3.58 1.24
N GLY A 194 14.38 -3.80 2.11
CA GLY A 194 14.44 -3.51 3.54
C GLY A 194 13.82 -2.19 3.96
N ASP A 195 13.34 -1.39 3.04
CA ASP A 195 12.54 -0.19 3.34
C ASP A 195 11.22 -0.57 4.00
N VAL A 196 10.69 0.30 4.85
CA VAL A 196 9.40 0.11 5.51
C VAL A 196 8.57 1.38 5.47
N TYR A 197 7.38 1.29 4.88
CA TYR A 197 6.37 2.34 5.00
C TYR A 197 5.28 1.92 5.98
N THR A 198 4.96 2.81 6.91
CA THR A 198 3.83 2.67 7.85
C THR A 198 2.97 3.91 7.74
N GLY A 199 1.74 3.78 7.27
CA GLY A 199 0.90 4.95 7.03
C GLY A 199 -0.42 4.66 6.36
N GLU A 200 -0.98 5.69 5.77
CA GLU A 200 -2.27 5.66 5.09
C GLU A 200 -2.08 5.38 3.60
N TRP A 201 -3.06 4.67 3.03
CA TRP A 201 -3.12 4.21 1.66
C TRP A 201 -4.46 4.59 1.03
N LEU A 202 -4.42 4.92 -0.25
CA LEU A 202 -5.62 5.13 -1.06
C LEU A 202 -5.36 4.53 -2.44
N ASN A 203 -6.18 3.52 -2.83
CA ASN A 203 -6.09 2.84 -4.13
C ASN A 203 -4.66 2.40 -4.47
N ASP A 204 -4.02 1.63 -3.55
CA ASP A 204 -2.65 1.12 -3.65
C ASP A 204 -1.53 2.16 -3.58
N ILE A 205 -1.85 3.44 -3.38
CA ILE A 205 -0.90 4.54 -3.35
C ILE A 205 -0.80 5.09 -1.92
N GLN A 206 0.40 5.46 -1.47
CA GLN A 206 0.62 6.17 -0.21
C GLN A 206 -0.10 7.52 -0.23
N ASN A 207 -0.97 7.77 0.75
CA ASN A 207 -1.77 9.00 0.79
C ASN A 207 -2.21 9.30 2.23
N GLY A 208 -2.03 10.54 2.70
CA GLY A 208 -2.28 10.92 4.09
C GLY A 208 -1.01 10.88 4.92
N LYS A 209 -1.11 10.57 6.21
CA LYS A 209 0.04 10.53 7.13
C LYS A 209 0.82 9.24 7.00
N GLY A 210 2.16 9.34 6.99
CA GLY A 210 3.03 8.18 6.91
C GLY A 210 4.42 8.36 7.49
N ILE A 211 5.03 7.24 7.83
CA ILE A 211 6.42 7.14 8.25
C ILE A 211 7.12 6.18 7.26
N TYR A 212 8.15 6.68 6.61
CA TYR A 212 9.01 5.88 5.75
C TYR A 212 10.37 5.70 6.43
N ARG A 213 10.77 4.47 6.65
CA ARG A 213 12.07 4.06 7.18
C ARG A 213 12.86 3.45 6.06
N PHE A 214 13.91 4.16 5.66
CA PHE A 214 14.83 3.69 4.64
C PHE A 214 15.77 2.63 5.19
N GLN A 215 16.17 1.67 4.40
CA GLN A 215 17.16 0.64 4.75
C GLN A 215 18.49 1.26 5.23
N ASN A 216 18.87 2.40 4.64
CA ASN A 216 20.08 3.13 5.04
C ASN A 216 20.01 3.75 6.45
N GLY A 217 18.84 3.73 7.11
CA GLY A 217 18.60 4.25 8.45
C GLY A 217 18.03 5.66 8.50
N ASP A 218 17.79 6.30 7.36
CA ASP A 218 17.02 7.55 7.29
C ASP A 218 15.56 7.31 7.63
N VAL A 219 14.86 8.35 8.13
CA VAL A 219 13.44 8.28 8.46
C VAL A 219 12.74 9.56 7.99
N TYR A 220 11.71 9.40 7.20
CA TYR A 220 10.75 10.47 6.92
C TYR A 220 9.44 10.24 7.68
N GLU A 221 8.86 11.29 8.23
CA GLU A 221 7.56 11.31 8.89
C GLU A 221 6.79 12.56 8.44
N GLY A 222 5.66 12.40 7.79
CA GLY A 222 4.91 13.54 7.24
C GLY A 222 3.74 13.15 6.37
N ASP A 223 3.34 14.11 5.53
CA ASP A 223 2.22 13.96 4.61
C ASP A 223 2.64 13.36 3.27
N TYR A 224 1.74 12.58 2.68
CA TYR A 224 1.85 12.00 1.35
C TYR A 224 0.62 12.35 0.52
N VAL A 225 0.81 12.70 -0.72
CA VAL A 225 -0.23 12.82 -1.75
C VAL A 225 0.26 12.14 -3.01
N GLN A 226 -0.53 11.20 -3.54
CA GLN A 226 -0.19 10.44 -4.76
C GLN A 226 1.19 9.77 -4.72
N GLY A 227 1.59 9.28 -3.53
CA GLY A 227 2.87 8.62 -3.33
C GLY A 227 4.05 9.55 -3.04
N GLU A 228 3.88 10.85 -3.19
CA GLU A 228 4.92 11.84 -3.00
C GLU A 228 4.82 12.53 -1.63
N ARG A 229 5.99 12.78 -1.02
CA ARG A 229 6.06 13.57 0.21
C ARG A 229 5.62 14.99 -0.06
N THR A 230 4.68 15.50 0.70
CA THR A 230 4.12 16.84 0.52
C THR A 230 3.77 17.47 1.88
N GLY A 231 3.44 18.79 1.89
CA GLY A 231 3.04 19.45 3.12
C GLY A 231 4.12 19.44 4.20
N MET A 232 3.71 19.35 5.46
CA MET A 232 4.64 19.35 6.59
C MET A 232 5.23 17.96 6.87
N GLY A 233 6.55 17.90 7.02
CA GLY A 233 7.25 16.66 7.35
C GLY A 233 8.54 16.87 8.13
N ILE A 234 9.02 15.75 8.67
CA ILE A 234 10.29 15.65 9.39
C ILE A 234 11.12 14.58 8.68
N PHE A 235 12.33 14.95 8.25
CA PHE A 235 13.32 14.01 7.73
C PHE A 235 14.48 13.91 8.71
N ARG A 236 14.72 12.73 9.24
CA ARG A 236 15.84 12.42 10.13
C ARG A 236 16.84 11.59 9.35
N TYR A 237 18.03 12.13 9.17
CA TYR A 237 19.12 11.44 8.48
C TYR A 237 19.87 10.53 9.46
N LYS A 238 20.35 9.39 8.98
CA LYS A 238 21.16 8.45 9.77
C LYS A 238 22.38 9.10 10.42
N ASN A 239 22.96 10.10 9.74
CA ASN A 239 24.13 10.83 10.25
C ASN A 239 23.81 11.73 11.44
N GLY A 240 22.52 11.91 11.80
CA GLY A 240 22.06 12.74 12.90
C GLY A 240 21.56 14.14 12.49
N ASP A 241 21.63 14.49 11.20
CA ASP A 241 21.00 15.71 10.70
C ASP A 241 19.46 15.57 10.72
N LYS A 242 18.77 16.71 10.76
CA LYS A 242 17.31 16.75 10.80
C LYS A 242 16.78 17.92 9.98
N TYR A 243 15.82 17.64 9.12
CA TYR A 243 14.98 18.67 8.50
C TYR A 243 13.57 18.61 9.08
N THR A 244 12.99 19.78 9.33
CA THR A 244 11.57 19.93 9.70
C THR A 244 11.00 21.10 8.90
N GLY A 245 10.02 20.83 8.05
CA GLY A 245 9.47 21.88 7.18
C GLY A 245 8.58 21.34 6.07
N HIS A 246 8.35 22.19 5.10
CA HIS A 246 7.51 21.87 3.96
C HIS A 246 8.24 21.01 2.92
N PHE A 247 7.47 20.12 2.31
CA PHE A 247 7.84 19.29 1.17
C PHE A 247 6.86 19.55 0.01
N LEU A 248 7.35 19.45 -1.19
CA LEU A 248 6.58 19.48 -2.43
C LEU A 248 7.19 18.47 -3.41
N GLU A 249 6.38 17.54 -3.91
CA GLU A 249 6.83 16.50 -4.87
C GLU A 249 8.12 15.78 -4.43
N GLY A 250 8.19 15.44 -3.14
CA GLY A 250 9.33 14.75 -2.55
C GLY A 250 10.51 15.62 -2.11
N ASP A 251 10.59 16.89 -2.56
CA ASP A 251 11.67 17.82 -2.27
C ASP A 251 11.37 18.72 -1.07
N LYS A 252 12.42 19.17 -0.37
CA LYS A 252 12.30 20.30 0.60
C LYS A 252 11.98 21.56 -0.18
N ASP A 253 10.79 22.13 0.04
CA ASP A 253 10.32 23.33 -0.66
C ASP A 253 9.42 24.17 0.26
N GLY A 254 9.61 25.49 0.30
CA GLY A 254 8.92 26.38 1.25
C GLY A 254 9.71 26.62 2.54
N GLN A 255 9.03 26.86 3.65
CA GLN A 255 9.66 27.14 4.93
C GLN A 255 10.15 25.87 5.62
N GLY A 256 11.36 25.91 6.18
CA GLY A 256 11.91 24.77 6.91
C GLY A 256 13.11 25.08 7.77
N THR A 257 13.35 24.20 8.74
CA THR A 257 14.49 24.20 9.62
C THR A 257 15.36 22.98 9.34
N PHE A 258 16.64 23.22 9.08
CA PHE A 258 17.64 22.15 9.00
C PHE A 258 18.61 22.28 10.19
N ALA A 259 18.67 21.26 11.01
CA ALA A 259 19.62 21.14 12.11
C ALA A 259 20.68 20.10 11.73
N TRP A 260 21.92 20.53 11.62
CA TRP A 260 23.05 19.63 11.41
C TRP A 260 23.51 18.99 12.71
N LYS A 261 24.00 17.78 12.63
CA LYS A 261 24.58 17.06 13.78
C LYS A 261 25.69 17.85 14.49
N ASN A 262 26.43 18.68 13.75
CA ASN A 262 27.48 19.51 14.31
C ASN A 262 26.97 20.66 15.19
N GLY A 263 25.65 20.90 15.23
CA GLY A 263 24.99 21.94 16.03
C GLY A 263 24.68 23.21 15.24
N ASP A 264 24.98 23.31 13.96
CA ASP A 264 24.54 24.40 13.10
C ASP A 264 23.03 24.27 12.84
N ILE A 265 22.32 25.40 12.69
CA ILE A 265 20.88 25.42 12.42
C ILE A 265 20.59 26.46 11.34
N TYR A 266 19.90 26.05 10.30
CA TYR A 266 19.32 26.95 9.30
C TYR A 266 17.80 26.99 9.44
N VAL A 267 17.24 28.18 9.46
CA VAL A 267 15.80 28.44 9.42
C VAL A 267 15.52 29.38 8.25
N GLY A 268 14.74 28.97 7.29
CA GLY A 268 14.45 29.82 6.12
C GLY A 268 13.75 29.09 5.00
N GLN A 269 13.81 29.73 3.83
CA GLN A 269 13.18 29.25 2.61
C GLN A 269 14.03 28.20 1.90
N TRP A 270 13.34 27.22 1.32
CA TRP A 270 13.88 26.11 0.57
C TRP A 270 13.24 26.02 -0.79
N LYS A 271 13.97 25.58 -1.78
CA LYS A 271 13.47 25.28 -3.12
C LYS A 271 14.27 24.14 -3.72
N LYS A 272 13.58 23.06 -4.12
CA LYS A 272 14.22 21.87 -4.72
C LYS A 272 15.43 21.40 -3.92
N ASN A 273 15.21 21.15 -2.63
CA ASN A 273 16.21 20.68 -1.65
C ASN A 273 17.31 21.68 -1.27
N ASN A 274 17.37 22.87 -1.86
CA ASN A 274 18.39 23.86 -1.59
C ASN A 274 17.83 25.02 -0.77
N GLN A 275 18.66 25.62 0.10
CA GLN A 275 18.37 26.91 0.72
C GLN A 275 18.20 27.96 -0.38
N ASN A 276 17.06 28.66 -0.38
CA ASN A 276 16.74 29.60 -1.45
C ASN A 276 15.75 30.66 -0.95
N GLY A 277 16.09 31.93 -1.09
CA GLY A 277 15.31 33.02 -0.52
C GLY A 277 15.86 33.47 0.84
N HIS A 278 15.03 34.06 1.67
CA HIS A 278 15.48 34.60 2.97
C HIS A 278 15.68 33.48 4.03
N GLY A 279 16.78 33.56 4.76
CA GLY A 279 17.07 32.59 5.80
C GLY A 279 18.08 33.07 6.83
N LYS A 280 18.11 32.33 7.97
CA LYS A 280 19.00 32.55 9.09
C LYS A 280 19.78 31.27 9.39
N LEU A 281 21.10 31.35 9.30
CA LEU A 281 22.01 30.27 9.68
C LEU A 281 22.68 30.64 11.01
N THR A 282 22.45 29.84 12.04
CA THR A 282 23.12 29.92 13.33
C THR A 282 24.17 28.83 13.40
N LYS A 283 25.42 29.21 13.54
CA LYS A 283 26.53 28.27 13.70
C LYS A 283 26.66 27.83 15.17
N ARG A 284 27.19 26.62 15.37
CA ARG A 284 27.46 26.09 16.73
C ARG A 284 28.28 27.00 17.59
N ASN A 285 29.23 27.77 17.00
CA ASN A 285 30.07 28.71 17.73
C ASN A 285 29.33 30.00 18.18
N GLY A 286 28.05 30.16 17.80
CA GLY A 286 27.20 31.30 18.10
C GLY A 286 27.16 32.38 17.02
N ASP A 287 27.91 32.26 15.94
CA ASP A 287 27.78 33.20 14.82
C ASP A 287 26.40 33.05 14.14
N VAL A 288 25.79 34.16 13.79
CA VAL A 288 24.48 34.22 13.15
C VAL A 288 24.60 34.96 11.82
N TYR A 289 24.21 34.29 10.77
CA TYR A 289 24.16 34.80 9.38
C TYR A 289 22.70 34.93 8.97
N GLU A 290 22.27 36.14 8.63
CA GLU A 290 20.90 36.40 8.18
C GLU A 290 20.92 37.13 6.85
N GLY A 291 20.19 36.63 5.85
CA GLY A 291 20.15 37.23 4.52
C GLY A 291 19.53 36.35 3.46
N THR A 292 19.84 36.67 2.21
CA THR A 292 19.33 35.90 1.07
C THR A 292 20.28 34.77 0.66
N PHE A 293 19.67 33.64 0.29
CA PHE A 293 20.34 32.45 -0.20
C PHE A 293 19.86 32.14 -1.62
N LYS A 294 20.74 31.58 -2.43
CA LYS A 294 20.44 31.06 -3.75
C LYS A 294 21.23 29.78 -3.97
N ASN A 295 20.52 28.69 -4.28
CA ASN A 295 21.12 27.37 -4.52
C ASN A 295 22.09 26.93 -3.39
N GLY A 296 21.70 27.16 -2.13
CA GLY A 296 22.46 26.76 -0.96
C GLY A 296 23.59 27.71 -0.53
N MET A 297 23.81 28.81 -1.29
CA MET A 297 24.86 29.80 -1.00
C MET A 297 24.27 31.15 -0.64
N MET A 298 24.93 31.91 0.24
CA MET A 298 24.55 33.32 0.47
C MET A 298 24.73 34.13 -0.83
N ASP A 299 23.66 34.82 -1.23
CA ASP A 299 23.65 35.64 -2.45
C ASP A 299 22.68 36.83 -2.26
N GLY A 300 23.21 38.04 -2.21
CA GLY A 300 22.49 39.27 -1.91
C GLY A 300 22.92 39.90 -0.58
N GLN A 301 22.04 40.66 0.07
CA GLN A 301 22.35 41.30 1.35
C GLN A 301 22.41 40.27 2.47
N VAL A 302 23.46 40.37 3.31
CA VAL A 302 23.71 39.51 4.46
C VAL A 302 24.13 40.35 5.65
N ILE A 303 23.58 40.03 6.84
CA ILE A 303 23.98 40.55 8.13
C ILE A 303 24.57 39.37 8.90
N ILE A 304 25.76 39.61 9.53
CA ILE A 304 26.39 38.61 10.38
C ILE A 304 26.59 39.22 11.75
N HIS A 305 26.14 38.49 12.76
CA HIS A 305 26.47 38.73 14.16
C HIS A 305 27.43 37.65 14.62
N TYR A 306 28.69 38.04 14.84
CA TYR A 306 29.69 37.09 15.33
C TYR A 306 29.55 36.88 16.84
N ALA A 307 29.85 35.69 17.29
CA ALA A 307 29.81 35.33 18.74
C ALA A 307 30.71 36.21 19.62
N ASN A 308 31.78 36.74 19.05
CA ASN A 308 32.68 37.65 19.72
C ASN A 308 32.14 39.09 19.85
N GLY A 309 30.93 39.39 19.39
CA GLY A 309 30.26 40.68 19.39
C GLY A 309 30.51 41.56 18.17
N ALA A 310 31.39 41.18 17.26
CA ALA A 310 31.57 41.86 15.98
C ALA A 310 30.36 41.68 15.05
N LYS A 311 30.23 42.62 14.10
CA LYS A 311 29.13 42.59 13.11
C LYS A 311 29.68 42.83 11.71
N PHE A 312 28.99 42.21 10.73
CA PHE A 312 29.18 42.45 9.30
C PHE A 312 27.83 42.71 8.65
N LYS A 313 27.77 43.71 7.80
CA LYS A 313 26.63 43.94 6.89
C LYS A 313 27.16 44.22 5.52
N GLY A 314 26.80 43.43 4.54
CA GLY A 314 27.31 43.60 3.18
C GLY A 314 26.64 42.73 2.15
N ILE A 315 27.20 42.71 0.95
CA ILE A 315 26.71 41.98 -0.18
C ILE A 315 27.53 40.69 -0.38
N TYR A 316 26.84 39.58 -0.57
CA TYR A 316 27.40 38.31 -0.97
C TYR A 316 27.00 37.97 -2.41
N ARG A 317 27.88 37.34 -3.15
CA ARG A 317 27.61 36.72 -4.45
C ARG A 317 28.24 35.34 -4.49
N ASN A 318 27.43 34.31 -4.80
CA ASN A 318 27.88 32.91 -4.82
C ASN A 318 28.67 32.51 -3.56
N GLY A 319 28.19 32.88 -2.39
CA GLY A 319 28.80 32.54 -1.09
C GLY A 319 30.02 33.36 -0.68
N LYS A 320 30.44 34.35 -1.45
CA LYS A 320 31.59 35.19 -1.15
C LYS A 320 31.19 36.65 -0.94
N ARG A 321 31.85 37.36 -0.03
CA ARG A 321 31.69 38.81 0.12
C ARG A 321 32.07 39.52 -1.16
N ASN A 322 31.15 40.34 -1.69
CA ASN A 322 31.36 40.96 -3.01
C ASN A 322 30.47 42.22 -3.12
N GLY A 323 31.11 43.40 -3.06
CA GLY A 323 30.42 44.70 -3.06
C GLY A 323 30.56 45.43 -1.75
N ALA A 324 29.71 46.45 -1.55
CA ALA A 324 29.77 47.30 -0.36
C ALA A 324 29.52 46.53 0.93
N ALA A 325 30.29 46.87 1.97
CA ALA A 325 30.20 46.26 3.27
C ALA A 325 30.55 47.23 4.40
N ILE A 326 29.96 46.95 5.54
CA ILE A 326 30.26 47.59 6.84
C ILE A 326 30.63 46.49 7.80
N GLU A 327 31.79 46.64 8.47
CA GLU A 327 32.21 45.81 9.57
C GLU A 327 32.29 46.65 10.85
N GLU A 328 31.88 46.03 11.95
CA GLU A 328 32.00 46.68 13.28
C GLU A 328 32.67 45.66 14.23
N THR A 329 33.75 46.03 14.81
CA THR A 329 34.38 45.21 15.86
C THR A 329 33.57 45.27 17.15
N LYS A 330 33.84 44.36 18.10
CA LYS A 330 33.22 44.36 19.42
C LYS A 330 33.46 45.69 20.21
N ASP A 331 34.56 46.38 19.93
CA ASP A 331 34.96 47.65 20.58
C ASP A 331 34.40 48.87 19.84
N GLY A 332 33.57 48.68 18.80
CA GLY A 332 32.88 49.73 18.06
C GLY A 332 33.71 50.37 16.95
N ILE A 333 34.88 49.83 16.61
CA ILE A 333 35.65 50.28 15.42
C ILE A 333 34.93 49.83 14.19
N ARG A 334 34.68 50.78 13.24
CA ARG A 334 33.86 50.53 12.04
C ARG A 334 34.70 50.70 10.79
N PHE A 335 34.67 49.69 9.92
CA PHE A 335 35.17 49.72 8.56
C PHE A 335 33.99 49.85 7.59
N GLU A 336 34.05 50.78 6.67
CA GLU A 336 33.13 50.95 5.54
C GLU A 336 33.93 50.86 4.28
N GLY A 337 33.66 49.88 3.40
CA GLY A 337 34.44 49.68 2.20
C GLY A 337 33.79 48.68 1.22
N THR A 338 34.58 48.16 0.33
CA THR A 338 34.13 47.17 -0.66
C THR A 338 34.94 45.87 -0.56
N TYR A 339 34.34 44.83 -1.05
CA TYR A 339 34.90 43.47 -1.17
C TYR A 339 34.83 42.99 -2.62
N ALA A 340 35.83 42.28 -3.07
CA ALA A 340 35.84 41.46 -4.23
C ALA A 340 36.32 40.06 -3.87
N ASN A 341 35.44 39.02 -4.03
CA ASN A 341 35.74 37.61 -3.76
C ASN A 341 36.39 37.38 -2.39
N ASP A 342 35.74 37.87 -1.30
CA ASP A 342 36.18 37.82 0.11
C ASP A 342 37.36 38.70 0.48
N ASN A 343 38.04 39.35 -0.46
CA ASN A 343 39.12 40.26 -0.18
C ASN A 343 38.59 41.70 -0.15
N ARG A 344 39.11 42.53 0.79
CA ARG A 344 38.90 43.97 0.73
C ARG A 344 39.51 44.53 -0.54
N ASP A 345 38.74 45.31 -1.27
CA ASP A 345 39.13 45.88 -2.55
C ASP A 345 38.44 47.24 -2.80
N GLY A 346 39.15 48.24 -3.31
CA GLY A 346 38.63 49.60 -3.53
C GLY A 346 38.68 50.47 -2.27
N ASN A 347 37.98 51.58 -2.31
CA ASN A 347 38.04 52.61 -1.29
C ASN A 347 37.46 52.16 0.04
N PHE A 348 38.05 52.66 1.14
CA PHE A 348 37.54 52.40 2.48
C PHE A 348 37.63 53.67 3.39
N VAL A 349 36.83 53.63 4.45
CA VAL A 349 36.86 54.58 5.56
C VAL A 349 36.81 53.76 6.86
N GLU A 350 37.73 54.06 7.80
CA GLU A 350 37.68 53.52 9.15
C GLU A 350 37.25 54.62 10.10
N LYS A 351 36.45 54.27 11.11
CA LYS A 351 35.93 55.18 12.15
C LYS A 351 36.12 54.53 13.52
N ASP A 352 36.37 55.38 14.55
CA ASP A 352 36.34 54.93 15.93
C ASP A 352 34.90 54.70 16.43
N ARG A 353 34.75 54.28 17.68
CA ARG A 353 33.43 54.03 18.33
C ARG A 353 32.54 55.25 18.40
N ASN A 354 33.12 56.47 18.30
CA ASN A 354 32.40 57.76 18.36
C ASN A 354 32.06 58.26 16.93
N GLY A 355 32.41 57.52 15.90
CA GLY A 355 32.19 57.86 14.48
C GLY A 355 33.24 58.77 13.86
N LYS A 356 34.31 59.14 14.59
CA LYS A 356 35.40 59.92 14.08
C LYS A 356 36.23 59.08 13.09
N VAL A 357 36.51 59.66 11.93
CA VAL A 357 37.36 59.01 10.91
C VAL A 357 38.79 58.90 11.42
N THR A 358 39.29 57.68 11.41
CA THR A 358 40.67 57.33 11.86
C THR A 358 41.60 57.01 10.68
N ALA A 359 41.05 56.54 9.55
CA ALA A 359 41.78 56.29 8.32
C ALA A 359 40.87 56.37 7.11
N ARG A 360 41.45 56.75 5.98
CA ARG A 360 40.86 56.62 4.62
C ARG A 360 41.94 56.07 3.69
N GLY A 361 41.52 55.46 2.59
CA GLY A 361 42.43 54.94 1.58
C GLY A 361 41.76 53.96 0.66
N HIS A 362 42.54 53.09 0.08
CA HIS A 362 42.06 52.04 -0.80
C HIS A 362 42.76 50.69 -0.54
N TYR A 363 42.12 49.65 -0.90
CA TYR A 363 42.69 48.31 -1.00
C TYR A 363 42.86 47.97 -2.50
N GLU A 364 44.04 47.46 -2.86
CA GLU A 364 44.31 46.95 -4.18
C GLU A 364 44.92 45.56 -4.02
N HIS A 365 44.28 44.50 -4.60
CA HIS A 365 44.65 43.11 -4.48
C HIS A 365 44.86 42.67 -3.00
N GLY A 366 44.04 43.16 -2.08
CA GLY A 366 44.12 42.86 -0.65
C GLY A 366 45.19 43.67 0.14
N ARG A 367 46.02 44.49 -0.53
CA ARG A 367 47.02 45.36 0.10
C ARG A 367 46.37 46.70 0.45
N ARG A 368 46.60 47.18 1.71
CA ARG A 368 46.05 48.42 2.25
C ARG A 368 46.97 49.62 1.90
N TYR A 369 46.39 50.67 1.34
CA TYR A 369 47.01 51.97 1.10
C TYR A 369 46.22 53.00 1.85
N VAL A 370 46.90 53.87 2.65
CA VAL A 370 46.26 54.93 3.49
C VAL A 370 46.59 56.25 2.89
N ASP A 371 45.57 57.11 2.73
CA ASP A 371 45.77 58.51 2.29
C ASP A 371 46.58 59.28 3.36
N LYS A 372 47.51 60.11 2.87
CA LYS A 372 48.33 60.93 3.74
C LYS A 372 47.55 62.08 4.34
#